data_6d2cbe7bd64c9e1900cdbfa292e95dc9
#
_entry.id   6d2cbe7bd64c9e1900cdbfa292e95dc9
#
_cell.length_a   1.000
_cell.length_b   1.000
_cell.length_c   1.000
_cell.angle_alpha   90.00
_cell.angle_beta   90.00
_cell.angle_gamma   90.00
#
_symmetry.space_group_name_H-M   'P 1'
#
loop_
_entity.id
_entity.type
_entity.pdbx_description
1 polymer ?
#
loop_
_entity_poly.entity_id
_entity_poly.type
_entity_poly.pdbx_seq_one_letter_code
_entity_poly.pdbx_strand_id
1 'polypeptide(L)'
;AYGALHDDAPDHEKWVQSVKDLMDAVDDYIPTPVHDLDKPFLMPIEDVFTISGRGTVVTGRVERGQLAVNTPVEIVGIRPTQQTTVTSIETFHKTMDACEAGDNTGLLLRGLGRDDVERGQVVAKPGSVTPHTKFEGEVYVLTKDEGGRHSPFFSNYRPQFYFRTTDVTGVIELPEGVEMVQPGDHATFTVELIQPIAMEEGLTFAVREGGHTVGSGRVTKILA
;
A
#
# COMPACT_ATOMS: atom_id res chain seq x y z
N ALA A 1 -22.25 16.44 16.50
CA ALA A 1 -22.23 15.06 17.07
C ALA A 1 -22.74 15.02 18.50
N TYR A 2 -22.21 15.84 19.44
CA TYR A 2 -22.60 15.77 20.86
C TYR A 2 -24.14 15.85 21.06
N GLY A 3 -24.80 16.88 20.51
CA GLY A 3 -26.25 17.05 20.63
C GLY A 3 -27.08 15.94 20.00
N ALA A 4 -26.55 15.17 19.04
CA ALA A 4 -27.19 14.02 18.44
C ALA A 4 -27.06 12.72 19.27
N LEU A 5 -26.08 12.69 20.21
CA LEU A 5 -25.81 11.54 21.07
C LEU A 5 -26.51 11.63 22.44
N HIS A 6 -27.07 12.79 22.76
CA HIS A 6 -27.69 13.05 24.07
C HIS A 6 -29.16 13.49 23.88
N ASP A 7 -30.08 12.64 24.26
CA ASP A 7 -31.52 12.86 24.09
C ASP A 7 -32.04 14.07 24.86
N ASP A 8 -31.35 14.50 25.93
CA ASP A 8 -31.64 15.65 26.74
C ASP A 8 -31.00 16.96 26.26
N ALA A 9 -30.22 16.90 25.18
CA ALA A 9 -29.57 18.07 24.62
C ALA A 9 -30.60 19.03 23.95
N PRO A 10 -30.41 20.36 24.10
CA PRO A 10 -31.22 21.33 23.35
C PRO A 10 -31.13 21.06 21.84
N ASP A 11 -32.31 21.11 21.16
CA ASP A 11 -32.43 20.86 19.72
C ASP A 11 -31.94 19.46 19.26
N HIS A 12 -32.04 18.43 20.13
CA HIS A 12 -31.61 17.05 19.83
C HIS A 12 -32.08 16.57 18.45
N GLU A 13 -33.39 16.71 18.15
CA GLU A 13 -33.96 16.30 16.87
C GLU A 13 -33.28 16.97 15.67
N LYS A 14 -32.96 18.26 15.77
CA LYS A 14 -32.24 19.01 14.75
C LYS A 14 -30.85 18.46 14.52
N TRP A 15 -30.15 18.10 15.60
CA TRP A 15 -28.80 17.52 15.50
C TRP A 15 -28.82 16.10 14.93
N VAL A 16 -29.82 15.28 15.28
CA VAL A 16 -30.04 13.95 14.68
C VAL A 16 -30.33 14.10 13.19
N GLN A 17 -31.22 15.03 12.81
CA GLN A 17 -31.53 15.26 11.40
C GLN A 17 -30.27 15.71 10.60
N SER A 18 -29.48 16.61 11.17
CA SER A 18 -28.21 17.04 10.52
C SER A 18 -27.22 15.90 10.28
N VAL A 19 -27.18 14.88 11.16
CA VAL A 19 -26.36 13.68 10.94
C VAL A 19 -26.95 12.80 9.83
N LYS A 20 -28.28 12.66 9.78
CA LYS A 20 -28.96 11.92 8.70
C LYS A 20 -28.74 12.60 7.34
N ASP A 21 -28.93 13.92 7.28
CA ASP A 21 -28.70 14.71 6.07
C ASP A 21 -27.28 14.55 5.55
N LEU A 22 -26.29 14.46 6.46
CA LEU A 22 -24.90 14.17 6.09
C LEU A 22 -24.75 12.77 5.50
N MET A 23 -25.37 11.76 6.08
CA MET A 23 -25.29 10.38 5.56
C MET A 23 -25.97 10.27 4.19
N ASP A 24 -27.15 10.88 4.03
CA ASP A 24 -27.85 10.93 2.75
C ASP A 24 -26.99 11.64 1.68
N ALA A 25 -26.34 12.77 2.04
CA ALA A 25 -25.44 13.47 1.15
C ALA A 25 -24.20 12.65 0.78
N VAL A 26 -23.67 11.84 1.70
CA VAL A 26 -22.56 10.92 1.42
C VAL A 26 -22.99 9.85 0.41
N ASP A 27 -24.16 9.24 0.62
CA ASP A 27 -24.66 8.19 -0.27
C ASP A 27 -24.97 8.72 -1.67
N ASP A 28 -25.48 9.95 -1.79
CA ASP A 28 -25.82 10.58 -3.06
C ASP A 28 -24.56 11.13 -3.81
N TYR A 29 -23.60 11.69 -3.09
CA TYR A 29 -22.48 12.42 -3.67
C TYR A 29 -21.27 11.56 -3.96
N ILE A 30 -21.00 10.54 -3.14
CA ILE A 30 -19.82 9.68 -3.28
C ILE A 30 -20.17 8.47 -4.15
N PRO A 31 -19.62 8.35 -5.36
CA PRO A 31 -19.88 7.19 -6.21
C PRO A 31 -19.31 5.92 -5.57
N THR A 32 -20.02 4.80 -5.75
CA THR A 32 -19.52 3.49 -5.35
C THR A 32 -18.18 3.22 -6.03
N PRO A 33 -17.12 2.86 -5.29
CA PRO A 33 -15.81 2.57 -5.88
C PRO A 33 -15.89 1.42 -6.89
N VAL A 34 -15.26 1.60 -8.04
CA VAL A 34 -15.07 0.50 -9.00
C VAL A 34 -13.85 -0.30 -8.58
N HIS A 35 -14.07 -1.57 -8.26
CA HIS A 35 -13.00 -2.48 -7.85
C HIS A 35 -12.47 -3.25 -9.05
N ASP A 36 -11.14 -3.38 -9.14
CA ASP A 36 -10.44 -4.12 -10.18
C ASP A 36 -10.52 -5.64 -9.94
N LEU A 37 -11.69 -6.23 -10.08
CA LEU A 37 -11.95 -7.66 -9.79
C LEU A 37 -11.32 -8.61 -10.83
N ASP A 38 -11.20 -8.17 -12.07
CA ASP A 38 -10.68 -8.98 -13.20
C ASP A 38 -9.15 -9.04 -13.23
N LYS A 39 -8.46 -8.19 -12.50
CA LYS A 39 -7.00 -8.20 -12.42
C LYS A 39 -6.49 -9.37 -11.58
N PRO A 40 -5.25 -9.83 -11.80
CA PRO A 40 -4.62 -10.82 -10.93
C PRO A 40 -4.63 -10.37 -9.47
N PHE A 41 -5.00 -11.28 -8.56
CA PHE A 41 -5.06 -11.01 -7.12
C PHE A 41 -3.74 -10.43 -6.59
N LEU A 42 -3.85 -9.39 -5.76
CA LEU A 42 -2.75 -8.80 -5.03
C LEU A 42 -3.24 -8.21 -3.71
N MET A 43 -2.57 -8.58 -2.62
CA MET A 43 -2.80 -8.05 -1.26
C MET A 43 -1.45 -7.71 -0.61
N PRO A 44 -1.17 -6.44 -0.32
CA PRO A 44 -0.03 -6.04 0.50
C PRO A 44 -0.17 -6.58 1.93
N ILE A 45 0.91 -7.10 2.50
CA ILE A 45 0.94 -7.60 3.87
C ILE A 45 1.15 -6.43 4.83
N GLU A 46 0.18 -6.21 5.72
CA GLU A 46 0.21 -5.18 6.77
C GLU A 46 0.72 -5.73 8.09
N ASP A 47 0.30 -6.95 8.44
CA ASP A 47 0.76 -7.61 9.66
C ASP A 47 0.82 -9.14 9.50
N VAL A 48 1.57 -9.80 10.39
CA VAL A 48 1.81 -11.25 10.36
C VAL A 48 1.63 -11.81 11.76
N PHE A 49 0.71 -12.76 11.90
CA PHE A 49 0.39 -13.42 13.17
C PHE A 49 0.63 -14.92 13.11
N THR A 50 0.87 -15.51 14.25
CA THR A 50 0.85 -16.98 14.42
C THR A 50 -0.35 -17.39 15.25
N ILE A 51 -1.16 -18.29 14.73
CA ILE A 51 -2.24 -18.92 15.47
C ILE A 51 -1.76 -20.31 15.91
N SER A 52 -1.69 -20.54 17.24
CA SER A 52 -1.26 -21.80 17.80
C SER A 52 -2.07 -22.97 17.23
N GLY A 53 -1.38 -23.99 16.69
CA GLY A 53 -1.98 -25.17 16.07
C GLY A 53 -2.62 -24.96 14.68
N ARG A 54 -2.65 -23.73 14.15
CA ARG A 54 -3.23 -23.44 12.81
C ARG A 54 -2.19 -22.97 11.79
N GLY A 55 -1.22 -22.15 12.19
CA GLY A 55 -0.15 -21.68 11.31
C GLY A 55 -0.02 -20.15 11.26
N THR A 56 0.57 -19.64 10.20
CA THR A 56 0.84 -18.22 9.98
C THR A 56 -0.31 -17.58 9.23
N VAL A 57 -0.81 -16.47 9.76
CA VAL A 57 -1.83 -15.61 9.15
C VAL A 57 -1.19 -14.29 8.77
N VAL A 58 -1.44 -13.84 7.56
CA VAL A 58 -1.10 -12.50 7.07
C VAL A 58 -2.37 -11.70 6.90
N THR A 59 -2.33 -10.43 7.29
CA THR A 59 -3.46 -9.52 7.12
C THR A 59 -3.11 -8.38 6.18
N GLY A 60 -4.11 -7.86 5.51
CA GLY A 60 -4.00 -6.73 4.62
C GLY A 60 -5.32 -6.39 3.93
N ARG A 61 -5.30 -5.30 3.18
CA ARG A 61 -6.39 -4.95 2.28
C ARG A 61 -6.11 -5.49 0.89
N VAL A 62 -7.06 -6.19 0.31
CA VAL A 62 -6.97 -6.63 -1.08
C VAL A 62 -6.95 -5.42 -2.00
N GLU A 63 -5.86 -5.25 -2.75
CA GLU A 63 -5.65 -4.12 -3.67
C GLU A 63 -6.42 -4.33 -4.97
N ARG A 64 -6.42 -5.58 -5.48
CA ARG A 64 -7.08 -5.96 -6.73
C ARG A 64 -7.32 -7.47 -6.83
N GLY A 65 -8.21 -7.85 -7.73
CA GLY A 65 -8.54 -9.23 -8.03
C GLY A 65 -9.40 -9.92 -6.98
N GLN A 66 -9.51 -11.23 -7.11
CA GLN A 66 -10.25 -12.11 -6.22
C GLN A 66 -9.42 -13.32 -5.85
N LEU A 67 -9.64 -13.87 -4.66
CA LEU A 67 -8.97 -15.07 -4.16
C LEU A 67 -9.96 -15.98 -3.44
N ALA A 68 -10.03 -17.24 -3.84
CA ALA A 68 -10.79 -18.27 -3.13
C ALA A 68 -9.88 -19.09 -2.20
N VAL A 69 -10.47 -19.75 -1.19
CA VAL A 69 -9.73 -20.72 -0.36
C VAL A 69 -9.14 -21.85 -1.20
N ASN A 70 -8.05 -22.43 -0.73
CA ASN A 70 -7.27 -23.48 -1.40
C ASN A 70 -6.62 -23.03 -2.74
N THR A 71 -6.50 -21.74 -2.96
CA THR A 71 -5.80 -21.18 -4.13
C THR A 71 -4.29 -21.05 -3.85
N PRO A 72 -3.41 -21.50 -4.77
CA PRO A 72 -1.98 -21.24 -4.69
C PRO A 72 -1.69 -19.76 -4.90
N VAL A 73 -0.75 -19.22 -4.11
CA VAL A 73 -0.28 -17.84 -4.14
C VAL A 73 1.23 -17.77 -4.00
N GLU A 74 1.81 -16.63 -4.31
CA GLU A 74 3.21 -16.29 -4.06
C GLU A 74 3.32 -15.16 -3.05
N ILE A 75 4.34 -15.25 -2.20
CA ILE A 75 4.78 -14.16 -1.33
C ILE A 75 5.97 -13.51 -2.00
N VAL A 76 5.83 -12.24 -2.40
CA VAL A 76 6.78 -11.53 -3.27
C VAL A 76 7.32 -10.26 -2.59
N GLY A 77 8.60 -9.99 -2.78
CA GLY A 77 9.30 -8.80 -2.28
C GLY A 77 10.16 -9.09 -1.04
N ILE A 78 11.15 -8.23 -0.80
CA ILE A 78 12.09 -8.24 0.32
C ILE A 78 12.95 -9.51 0.36
N ARG A 79 12.35 -10.68 0.35
CA ARG A 79 12.98 -12.01 0.38
C ARG A 79 12.77 -12.76 -0.93
N PRO A 80 13.49 -13.87 -1.15
CA PRO A 80 13.20 -14.74 -2.28
C PRO A 80 11.72 -15.14 -2.31
N THR A 81 11.12 -15.08 -3.49
CA THR A 81 9.72 -15.43 -3.70
C THR A 81 9.41 -16.85 -3.22
N GLN A 82 8.37 -17.01 -2.43
CA GLN A 82 7.93 -18.28 -1.88
C GLN A 82 6.52 -18.61 -2.38
N GLN A 83 6.29 -19.87 -2.69
CA GLN A 83 4.97 -20.38 -3.07
C GLN A 83 4.27 -21.00 -1.86
N THR A 84 2.99 -20.75 -1.72
CA THR A 84 2.14 -21.32 -0.67
C THR A 84 0.70 -21.46 -1.16
N THR A 85 -0.18 -21.93 -0.28
CA THR A 85 -1.63 -22.04 -0.53
C THR A 85 -2.37 -21.36 0.60
N VAL A 86 -3.36 -20.56 0.27
CA VAL A 86 -4.29 -19.96 1.24
C VAL A 86 -5.32 -21.03 1.65
N THR A 87 -5.34 -21.43 2.90
CA THR A 87 -6.19 -22.51 3.41
C THR A 87 -7.44 -22.02 4.12
N SER A 88 -7.46 -20.75 4.54
CA SER A 88 -8.62 -20.10 5.15
C SER A 88 -8.54 -18.60 4.90
N ILE A 89 -9.69 -17.98 4.73
CA ILE A 89 -9.88 -16.54 4.59
C ILE A 89 -10.81 -16.10 5.71
N GLU A 90 -10.45 -15.03 6.42
CA GLU A 90 -11.23 -14.49 7.52
C GLU A 90 -11.35 -12.97 7.38
N THR A 91 -12.57 -12.45 7.49
CA THR A 91 -12.88 -11.03 7.45
C THR A 91 -13.77 -10.69 8.64
N PHE A 92 -13.34 -9.75 9.52
CA PHE A 92 -14.07 -9.35 10.74
C PHE A 92 -14.58 -10.54 11.57
N HIS A 93 -13.71 -11.53 11.86
CA HIS A 93 -13.99 -12.77 12.59
C HIS A 93 -15.02 -13.70 11.93
N LYS A 94 -15.25 -13.54 10.63
CA LYS A 94 -16.08 -14.45 9.83
C LYS A 94 -15.21 -15.16 8.80
N THR A 95 -15.34 -16.49 8.75
CA THR A 95 -14.71 -17.30 7.72
C THR A 95 -15.45 -17.09 6.39
N MET A 96 -14.68 -16.87 5.33
CA MET A 96 -15.19 -16.60 3.98
C MET A 96 -14.65 -17.66 3.02
N ASP A 97 -15.39 -17.95 1.97
CA ASP A 97 -14.95 -18.84 0.89
C ASP A 97 -14.02 -18.13 -0.11
N ALA A 98 -14.15 -16.81 -0.22
CA ALA A 98 -13.35 -15.95 -1.09
C ALA A 98 -13.27 -14.53 -0.52
N CYS A 99 -12.28 -13.75 -0.99
CA CYS A 99 -12.16 -12.31 -0.78
C CYS A 99 -11.88 -11.61 -2.10
N GLU A 100 -12.16 -10.30 -2.16
CA GLU A 100 -12.03 -9.49 -3.36
C GLU A 100 -11.46 -8.09 -3.09
N ALA A 101 -11.13 -7.37 -4.16
CA ALA A 101 -10.58 -6.03 -4.09
C ALA A 101 -11.44 -5.13 -3.18
N GLY A 102 -10.78 -4.48 -2.21
CA GLY A 102 -11.42 -3.64 -1.20
C GLY A 102 -11.57 -4.30 0.17
N ASP A 103 -11.57 -5.62 0.25
CA ASP A 103 -11.72 -6.34 1.51
C ASP A 103 -10.49 -6.22 2.41
N ASN A 104 -10.71 -5.99 3.70
CA ASN A 104 -9.71 -6.22 4.73
C ASN A 104 -9.80 -7.67 5.22
N THR A 105 -8.76 -8.44 5.00
CA THR A 105 -8.81 -9.90 5.22
C THR A 105 -7.55 -10.46 5.86
N GLY A 106 -7.71 -11.56 6.58
CA GLY A 106 -6.65 -12.43 7.07
C GLY A 106 -6.58 -13.71 6.25
N LEU A 107 -5.40 -14.03 5.75
CA LEU A 107 -5.13 -15.22 4.95
C LEU A 107 -4.28 -16.21 5.74
N LEU A 108 -4.80 -17.42 5.99
CA LEU A 108 -4.02 -18.51 6.61
C LEU A 108 -3.18 -19.20 5.54
N LEU A 109 -1.86 -19.15 5.71
CA LEU A 109 -0.87 -19.68 4.78
C LEU A 109 -0.43 -21.09 5.19
N ARG A 110 -0.31 -22.00 4.21
CA ARG A 110 0.14 -23.36 4.42
C ARG A 110 1.66 -23.45 4.44
N GLY A 111 2.24 -24.06 5.49
CA GLY A 111 3.66 -24.47 5.50
C GLY A 111 4.67 -23.33 5.63
N LEU A 112 4.24 -22.09 5.89
CA LEU A 112 5.11 -20.97 6.19
C LEU A 112 5.11 -20.67 7.69
N GLY A 113 6.31 -20.45 8.24
CA GLY A 113 6.50 -19.96 9.60
C GLY A 113 6.30 -18.44 9.70
N ARG A 114 6.25 -17.94 10.95
CA ARG A 114 6.13 -16.50 11.21
C ARG A 114 7.30 -15.69 10.62
N ASP A 115 8.50 -16.30 10.65
CA ASP A 115 9.74 -15.66 10.23
C ASP A 115 10.00 -15.79 8.72
N ASP A 116 9.17 -16.55 8.01
CA ASP A 116 9.27 -16.69 6.55
C ASP A 116 8.59 -15.54 5.81
N VAL A 117 7.70 -14.81 6.49
CA VAL A 117 6.87 -13.74 5.91
C VAL A 117 7.00 -12.49 6.76
N GLU A 118 7.02 -11.32 6.13
CA GLU A 118 7.09 -10.04 6.81
C GLU A 118 6.22 -8.96 6.16
N ARG A 119 5.89 -7.94 6.97
CA ARG A 119 5.20 -6.75 6.49
C ARG A 119 5.98 -6.12 5.34
N GLY A 120 5.26 -5.67 4.32
CA GLY A 120 5.84 -5.03 3.14
C GLY A 120 6.00 -5.95 1.94
N GLN A 121 5.95 -7.27 2.15
CA GLN A 121 5.76 -8.22 1.06
C GLN A 121 4.32 -8.17 0.55
N VAL A 122 4.05 -8.80 -0.58
CA VAL A 122 2.68 -8.94 -1.11
C VAL A 122 2.33 -10.41 -1.29
N VAL A 123 1.06 -10.74 -1.06
CA VAL A 123 0.45 -12.00 -1.51
C VAL A 123 -0.11 -11.76 -2.90
N ALA A 124 0.33 -12.53 -3.88
CA ALA A 124 -0.05 -12.33 -5.26
C ALA A 124 -0.40 -13.66 -5.96
N LYS A 125 -1.16 -13.55 -7.06
CA LYS A 125 -1.35 -14.68 -7.97
C LYS A 125 0.02 -15.09 -8.53
N PRO A 126 0.37 -16.39 -8.60
CA PRO A 126 1.66 -16.84 -9.09
C PRO A 126 2.05 -16.24 -10.44
N GLY A 127 3.26 -15.69 -10.52
CA GLY A 127 3.82 -15.07 -11.72
C GLY A 127 3.21 -13.74 -12.15
N SER A 128 2.33 -13.13 -11.35
CA SER A 128 1.66 -11.87 -11.72
C SER A 128 2.42 -10.62 -11.35
N VAL A 129 3.35 -10.72 -10.41
CA VAL A 129 4.20 -9.61 -9.94
C VAL A 129 5.60 -10.15 -9.66
N THR A 130 6.62 -9.35 -9.93
CA THR A 130 8.03 -9.69 -9.67
C THR A 130 8.69 -8.68 -8.73
N PRO A 131 9.71 -9.10 -7.94
CA PRO A 131 10.47 -8.17 -7.12
C PRO A 131 11.54 -7.45 -7.96
N HIS A 132 11.72 -6.16 -7.72
CA HIS A 132 12.66 -5.29 -8.44
C HIS A 132 13.41 -4.39 -7.49
N THR A 133 14.64 -4.02 -7.86
CA THR A 133 15.51 -3.11 -7.11
C THR A 133 15.76 -1.80 -7.83
N LYS A 134 15.60 -1.74 -9.16
CA LYS A 134 15.96 -0.53 -9.93
C LYS A 134 14.82 -0.11 -10.86
N PHE A 135 14.46 1.16 -10.76
CA PHE A 135 13.38 1.73 -11.56
C PHE A 135 13.61 3.20 -11.91
N GLU A 136 12.91 3.67 -12.90
CA GLU A 136 12.76 5.09 -13.22
C GLU A 136 11.42 5.58 -12.67
N GLY A 137 11.42 6.74 -12.00
CA GLY A 137 10.23 7.31 -11.40
C GLY A 137 10.07 8.79 -11.72
N GLU A 138 8.83 9.19 -11.97
CA GLU A 138 8.42 10.59 -12.04
C GLU A 138 7.96 11.03 -10.65
N VAL A 139 8.55 12.11 -10.14
CA VAL A 139 8.36 12.58 -8.75
C VAL A 139 8.09 14.06 -8.71
N TYR A 140 7.09 14.45 -7.94
CA TYR A 140 6.90 15.83 -7.49
C TYR A 140 7.58 16.01 -6.13
N VAL A 141 8.48 16.98 -6.04
CA VAL A 141 9.21 17.31 -4.81
C VAL A 141 8.46 18.40 -4.06
N LEU A 142 7.96 18.07 -2.87
CA LEU A 142 7.17 18.98 -2.04
C LEU A 142 7.97 20.22 -1.64
N THR A 143 7.34 21.39 -1.74
CA THR A 143 7.88 22.66 -1.26
C THR A 143 7.88 22.72 0.26
N LYS A 144 8.60 23.70 0.82
CA LYS A 144 8.61 23.97 2.27
C LYS A 144 7.20 24.27 2.80
N ASP A 145 6.39 25.01 2.05
CA ASP A 145 5.04 25.41 2.46
C ASP A 145 4.07 24.22 2.48
N GLU A 146 4.37 23.17 1.70
CA GLU A 146 3.67 21.87 1.70
C GLU A 146 4.20 20.89 2.75
N GLY A 147 5.13 21.33 3.60
CA GLY A 147 5.76 20.50 4.64
C GLY A 147 6.94 19.67 4.13
N GLY A 148 7.41 19.93 2.90
CA GLY A 148 8.53 19.25 2.26
C GLY A 148 9.90 19.87 2.58
N ARG A 149 10.82 19.77 1.62
CA ARG A 149 12.20 20.26 1.76
C ARG A 149 12.29 21.78 1.58
N HIS A 150 13.33 22.37 2.15
CA HIS A 150 13.71 23.76 1.96
C HIS A 150 15.04 23.91 1.16
N SER A 151 15.67 22.79 0.82
CA SER A 151 16.94 22.77 0.08
C SER A 151 16.88 21.77 -1.07
N PRO A 152 17.60 21.99 -2.18
CA PRO A 152 17.70 21.03 -3.26
C PRO A 152 18.40 19.75 -2.82
N PHE A 153 18.26 18.69 -3.63
CA PHE A 153 19.09 17.48 -3.50
C PHE A 153 19.81 17.18 -4.81
N PHE A 154 20.85 16.38 -4.70
CA PHE A 154 21.79 16.01 -5.76
C PHE A 154 21.77 14.50 -6.00
N SER A 155 22.44 14.04 -7.04
CA SER A 155 22.69 12.60 -7.22
C SER A 155 23.36 11.99 -5.98
N ASN A 156 23.07 10.71 -5.74
CA ASN A 156 23.42 9.96 -4.52
C ASN A 156 22.65 10.36 -3.25
N TYR A 157 21.58 11.14 -3.37
CA TYR A 157 20.65 11.35 -2.26
C TYR A 157 19.97 10.03 -1.86
N ARG A 158 19.85 9.76 -0.56
CA ARG A 158 19.41 8.47 0.00
C ARG A 158 18.22 8.60 0.93
N PRO A 159 17.03 8.92 0.42
CA PRO A 159 15.80 8.96 1.22
C PRO A 159 15.22 7.56 1.41
N GLN A 160 14.11 7.50 2.17
CA GLN A 160 13.24 6.33 2.25
C GLN A 160 12.12 6.43 1.23
N PHE A 161 11.89 5.35 0.51
CA PHE A 161 10.80 5.17 -0.45
C PHE A 161 9.73 4.31 0.19
N TYR A 162 8.51 4.81 0.26
CA TYR A 162 7.36 4.12 0.83
C TYR A 162 6.48 3.59 -0.28
N PHE A 163 6.45 2.27 -0.42
CA PHE A 163 5.61 1.55 -1.36
C PHE A 163 4.60 0.70 -0.59
N ARG A 164 3.30 0.88 -0.83
CA ARG A 164 2.27 0.11 -0.13
C ARG A 164 2.50 0.11 1.40
N THR A 165 2.89 -1.02 1.96
CA THR A 165 3.09 -1.23 3.41
C THR A 165 4.56 -1.29 3.84
N THR A 166 5.51 -1.12 2.91
CA THR A 166 6.95 -1.15 3.20
C THR A 166 7.61 0.20 2.99
N ASP A 167 8.71 0.39 3.69
CA ASP A 167 9.68 1.45 3.43
C ASP A 167 11.05 0.83 3.14
N VAL A 168 11.75 1.40 2.18
CA VAL A 168 13.07 0.94 1.76
C VAL A 168 13.94 2.12 1.38
N THR A 169 15.20 2.10 1.81
CA THR A 169 16.17 3.11 1.39
C THR A 169 16.54 2.91 -0.08
N GLY A 170 16.53 4.00 -0.84
CA GLY A 170 16.98 3.99 -2.22
C GLY A 170 17.97 5.11 -2.50
N VAL A 171 18.83 4.89 -3.49
CA VAL A 171 19.78 5.90 -3.99
C VAL A 171 19.19 6.52 -5.24
N ILE A 172 19.09 7.84 -5.26
CA ILE A 172 18.65 8.61 -6.43
C ILE A 172 19.83 8.91 -7.33
N GLU A 173 19.67 8.65 -8.62
CA GLU A 173 20.59 9.00 -9.68
C GLU A 173 19.87 9.93 -10.66
N LEU A 174 20.33 11.18 -10.73
CA LEU A 174 19.76 12.19 -11.62
C LEU A 174 20.20 11.96 -13.07
N PRO A 175 19.37 12.31 -14.06
CA PRO A 175 19.74 12.19 -15.48
C PRO A 175 20.97 13.05 -15.82
N GLU A 176 21.65 12.67 -16.88
CA GLU A 176 22.80 13.45 -17.40
C GLU A 176 22.41 14.90 -17.71
N GLY A 177 23.21 15.85 -17.23
CA GLY A 177 22.97 17.29 -17.39
C GLY A 177 22.07 17.89 -16.32
N VAL A 178 21.49 17.11 -15.40
CA VAL A 178 20.74 17.60 -14.23
C VAL A 178 21.64 17.56 -13.01
N GLU A 179 22.07 18.72 -12.51
CA GLU A 179 22.92 18.79 -11.33
C GLU A 179 22.17 18.63 -10.03
N MET A 180 20.95 19.18 -9.94
CA MET A 180 20.11 19.16 -8.73
C MET A 180 18.63 19.20 -9.07
N VAL A 181 17.80 18.82 -8.07
CA VAL A 181 16.35 18.96 -8.09
C VAL A 181 15.93 19.86 -6.93
N GLN A 182 15.07 20.85 -7.21
CA GLN A 182 14.61 21.82 -6.21
C GLN A 182 13.23 21.46 -5.66
N PRO A 183 12.89 21.93 -4.44
CA PRO A 183 11.53 21.88 -3.95
C PRO A 183 10.56 22.58 -4.92
N GLY A 184 9.45 21.90 -5.27
CA GLY A 184 8.47 22.36 -6.26
C GLY A 184 8.70 21.78 -7.67
N ASP A 185 9.82 21.12 -7.92
CA ASP A 185 10.09 20.54 -9.23
C ASP A 185 9.32 19.23 -9.45
N HIS A 186 8.97 19.00 -10.73
CA HIS A 186 8.66 17.69 -11.27
C HIS A 186 9.91 17.14 -11.93
N ALA A 187 10.40 16.00 -11.46
CA ALA A 187 11.64 15.41 -11.93
C ALA A 187 11.46 13.92 -12.23
N THR A 188 12.14 13.45 -13.27
CA THR A 188 12.31 12.02 -13.54
C THR A 188 13.73 11.63 -13.20
N PHE A 189 13.90 10.56 -12.42
CA PHE A 189 15.20 10.06 -12.04
C PHE A 189 15.19 8.54 -11.82
N THR A 190 16.38 7.95 -11.84
CA THR A 190 16.57 6.54 -11.54
C THR A 190 16.73 6.35 -10.03
N VAL A 191 16.15 5.28 -9.51
CA VAL A 191 16.28 4.87 -8.11
C VAL A 191 16.80 3.44 -8.05
N GLU A 192 17.79 3.22 -7.20
CA GLU A 192 18.27 1.89 -6.85
C GLU A 192 18.01 1.61 -5.37
N LEU A 193 17.13 0.66 -5.10
CA LEU A 193 16.72 0.25 -3.75
C LEU A 193 17.72 -0.72 -3.15
N ILE A 194 17.92 -0.65 -1.83
CA ILE A 194 18.83 -1.56 -1.11
C ILE A 194 18.33 -2.99 -0.99
N GLN A 195 17.01 -3.21 -1.24
CA GLN A 195 16.40 -4.54 -1.25
C GLN A 195 15.23 -4.58 -2.26
N PRO A 196 14.93 -5.76 -2.82
CA PRO A 196 13.88 -5.89 -3.82
C PRO A 196 12.49 -5.73 -3.19
N ILE A 197 11.60 -5.06 -3.91
CA ILE A 197 10.18 -4.97 -3.55
C ILE A 197 9.30 -5.44 -4.70
N ALA A 198 8.10 -5.92 -4.41
CA ALA A 198 7.08 -6.24 -5.40
C ALA A 198 6.66 -4.95 -6.12
N MET A 199 7.05 -4.82 -7.39
CA MET A 199 6.92 -3.58 -8.16
C MET A 199 6.32 -3.84 -9.54
N GLU A 200 5.61 -2.84 -10.03
CA GLU A 200 5.08 -2.78 -11.40
C GLU A 200 5.04 -1.33 -11.87
N GLU A 201 5.01 -1.12 -13.17
CA GLU A 201 4.86 0.22 -13.73
C GLU A 201 3.51 0.83 -13.32
N GLY A 202 3.52 2.13 -13.00
CA GLY A 202 2.37 2.83 -12.46
C GLY A 202 2.24 2.79 -10.93
N LEU A 203 3.01 1.94 -10.23
CA LEU A 203 2.99 1.89 -8.76
C LEU A 203 3.40 3.25 -8.18
N THR A 204 2.56 3.78 -7.29
CA THR A 204 2.83 5.05 -6.60
C THR A 204 3.68 4.84 -5.36
N PHE A 205 4.46 5.86 -5.02
CA PHE A 205 5.29 5.87 -3.83
C PHE A 205 5.41 7.26 -3.21
N ALA A 206 5.73 7.30 -1.93
CA ALA A 206 6.13 8.52 -1.25
C ALA A 206 7.64 8.49 -0.97
N VAL A 207 8.28 9.66 -1.06
CA VAL A 207 9.68 9.86 -0.66
C VAL A 207 9.69 10.56 0.69
N ARG A 208 10.40 10.00 1.67
CA ARG A 208 10.46 10.55 3.03
C ARG A 208 11.88 10.71 3.54
N GLU A 209 12.08 11.74 4.34
CA GLU A 209 13.32 12.06 5.03
C GLU A 209 13.01 12.52 6.47
N GLY A 210 13.66 11.94 7.45
CA GLY A 210 13.49 12.34 8.87
C GLY A 210 12.04 12.32 9.37
N GLY A 211 11.20 11.41 8.83
CA GLY A 211 9.79 11.31 9.21
C GLY A 211 8.84 12.22 8.43
N HIS A 212 9.34 13.12 7.57
CA HIS A 212 8.53 14.00 6.72
C HIS A 212 8.45 13.49 5.29
N THR A 213 7.28 13.60 4.67
CA THR A 213 7.14 13.35 3.24
C THR A 213 7.73 14.53 2.47
N VAL A 214 8.71 14.25 1.62
CA VAL A 214 9.43 15.28 0.83
C VAL A 214 9.14 15.17 -0.66
N GLY A 215 8.42 14.14 -1.08
CA GLY A 215 7.99 13.98 -2.46
C GLY A 215 7.00 12.83 -2.60
N SER A 216 6.31 12.84 -3.73
CA SER A 216 5.43 11.74 -4.15
C SER A 216 5.63 11.47 -5.64
N GLY A 217 5.54 10.21 -6.03
CA GLY A 217 5.79 9.83 -7.41
C GLY A 217 5.16 8.51 -7.80
N ARG A 218 5.45 8.12 -9.03
CA ARG A 218 5.06 6.82 -9.58
C ARG A 218 6.21 6.20 -10.36
N VAL A 219 6.25 4.90 -10.38
CA VAL A 219 7.16 4.10 -11.22
C VAL A 219 6.76 4.26 -12.68
N THR A 220 7.65 4.74 -13.53
CA THR A 220 7.40 4.90 -14.97
C THR A 220 8.00 3.76 -15.78
N LYS A 221 9.11 3.18 -15.28
CA LYS A 221 9.79 2.08 -15.94
C LYS A 221 10.57 1.24 -14.95
N ILE A 222 10.53 -0.06 -15.12
CA ILE A 222 11.35 -1.02 -14.36
C ILE A 222 12.65 -1.27 -15.13
N LEU A 223 13.78 -1.24 -14.43
CA LEU A 223 15.11 -1.37 -15.01
C LEU A 223 15.81 -2.67 -14.58
N ALA A 224 15.59 -3.15 -13.32
CA ALA A 224 16.13 -4.42 -12.81
C ALA A 224 15.34 -4.91 -11.58
#